data_22106af6e2155f3373dbdcb1818da280
#
_entry.id   22106af6e2155f3373dbdcb1818da280
#
_cell.length_a   1.000
_cell.length_b   1.000
_cell.length_c   1.000
_cell.angle_alpha   90.00
_cell.angle_beta   90.00
_cell.angle_gamma   90.00
#
_symmetry.space_group_name_H-M   'P 1'
#
loop_
_entity.id
_entity.type
_entity.pdbx_description
1 polymer ?
#
loop_
_entity_poly.entity_id
_entity_poly.type
_entity_poly.pdbx_seq_one_letter_code
_entity_poly.pdbx_strand_id
1 'polypeptide(L)'
;MSEKQSVWEQLKQVPVNDMVEEKNKLKYISWAMAWSALCDNYPDATFEKHINEQGFPYFKDDNGYCFTKVTVTVGTKSLTEMLPVLNYANKPIKDPNSFEVNTSLQRCFAKAIALHGMGVTVYSGEDLADIPHETTPEPTKQKPGTSKAAPKPPQNEKDKLSA
;
A
#
# COMPACT_ATOMS: atom_id res chain seq x y z
N MET A 1 37.01 -21.67 14.43
CA MET A 1 35.70 -21.18 14.94
C MET A 1 35.00 -20.50 13.78
N SER A 2 33.93 -21.07 13.28
CA SER A 2 33.10 -20.38 12.27
C SER A 2 32.36 -19.23 12.98
N GLU A 3 32.60 -18.01 12.51
CA GLU A 3 31.83 -16.86 12.97
C GLU A 3 30.35 -17.12 12.63
N LYS A 4 29.52 -17.10 13.67
CA LYS A 4 28.09 -17.27 13.51
C LYS A 4 27.55 -16.03 12.79
N GLN A 5 27.10 -16.20 11.55
CA GLN A 5 26.49 -15.10 10.77
C GLN A 5 25.37 -14.43 11.59
N SER A 6 25.30 -13.10 11.49
CA SER A 6 24.21 -12.35 12.11
C SER A 6 22.86 -12.68 11.45
N VAL A 7 21.78 -12.40 12.15
CA VAL A 7 20.40 -12.53 11.59
C VAL A 7 20.28 -11.77 10.28
N TRP A 8 20.81 -10.55 10.23
CA TRP A 8 20.82 -9.72 9.04
C TRP A 8 21.53 -10.39 7.84
N GLU A 9 22.73 -10.90 8.07
CA GLU A 9 23.53 -11.56 7.01
C GLU A 9 22.84 -12.82 6.49
N GLN A 10 22.20 -13.58 7.34
CA GLN A 10 21.45 -14.77 6.93
C GLN A 10 20.18 -14.40 6.16
N LEU A 11 19.38 -13.48 6.68
CA LEU A 11 18.09 -13.14 6.09
C LEU A 11 18.21 -12.38 4.77
N LYS A 12 19.22 -11.53 4.61
CA LYS A 12 19.41 -10.83 3.32
C LYS A 12 19.80 -11.77 2.18
N GLN A 13 20.29 -12.96 2.47
CA GLN A 13 20.65 -13.98 1.48
C GLN A 13 19.47 -14.86 1.07
N VAL A 14 18.35 -14.82 1.81
CA VAL A 14 17.17 -15.58 1.45
C VAL A 14 16.63 -15.10 0.10
N PRO A 15 16.51 -15.99 -0.91
CA PRO A 15 16.00 -15.60 -2.21
C PRO A 15 14.51 -15.24 -2.11
N VAL A 16 14.16 -14.05 -2.56
CA VAL A 16 12.79 -13.53 -2.48
C VAL A 16 12.18 -13.23 -3.85
N ASN A 17 12.92 -13.40 -4.94
CA ASN A 17 12.47 -13.03 -6.27
C ASN A 17 11.13 -13.68 -6.67
N ASP A 18 10.93 -14.95 -6.29
CA ASP A 18 9.71 -15.69 -6.57
C ASP A 18 8.54 -15.30 -5.63
N MET A 19 8.80 -14.51 -4.61
CA MET A 19 7.81 -14.05 -3.63
C MET A 19 7.34 -12.63 -3.92
N VAL A 20 8.01 -11.91 -4.83
CA VAL A 20 7.72 -10.51 -5.14
C VAL A 20 6.48 -10.43 -6.03
N GLU A 21 5.52 -9.67 -5.58
CA GLU A 21 4.33 -9.30 -6.35
C GLU A 21 4.39 -7.81 -6.68
N GLU A 22 3.69 -7.41 -7.73
CA GLU A 22 3.59 -6.01 -8.13
C GLU A 22 2.12 -5.60 -8.20
N LYS A 23 1.80 -4.48 -7.57
CA LYS A 23 0.49 -3.84 -7.65
C LYS A 23 0.66 -2.33 -7.69
N ASN A 24 0.01 -1.66 -8.64
CA ASN A 24 0.10 -0.20 -8.81
C ASN A 24 1.55 0.30 -8.91
N LYS A 25 2.41 -0.42 -9.65
CA LYS A 25 3.85 -0.13 -9.80
C LYS A 25 4.67 -0.24 -8.51
N LEU A 26 4.10 -0.74 -7.44
CA LEU A 26 4.79 -1.02 -6.18
C LEU A 26 5.07 -2.51 -6.07
N LYS A 27 6.29 -2.84 -5.73
CA LYS A 27 6.72 -4.20 -5.43
C LYS A 27 6.54 -4.48 -3.96
N TYR A 28 6.05 -5.66 -3.63
CA TYR A 28 5.86 -6.10 -2.26
C TYR A 28 5.97 -7.62 -2.15
N ILE A 29 6.19 -8.09 -0.94
CA ILE A 29 6.08 -9.50 -0.58
C ILE A 29 4.86 -9.65 0.32
N SER A 30 3.99 -10.62 0.03
CA SER A 30 2.84 -10.86 0.89
C SER A 30 3.31 -11.26 2.30
N TRP A 31 2.57 -10.82 3.32
CA TRP A 31 2.92 -11.13 4.71
C TRP A 31 3.04 -12.64 4.96
N ALA A 32 2.20 -13.44 4.30
CA ALA A 32 2.19 -14.89 4.49
C ALA A 32 3.47 -15.54 3.95
N MET A 33 3.91 -15.12 2.77
CA MET A 33 5.17 -15.59 2.18
C MET A 33 6.37 -15.13 3.00
N ALA A 34 6.38 -13.86 3.40
CA ALA A 34 7.44 -13.30 4.24
C ALA A 34 7.54 -14.02 5.59
N TRP A 35 6.42 -14.23 6.25
CA TRP A 35 6.37 -14.92 7.55
C TRP A 35 6.80 -16.37 7.44
N SER A 36 6.31 -17.10 6.42
CA SER A 36 6.71 -18.49 6.18
C SER A 36 8.21 -18.61 5.98
N ALA A 37 8.78 -17.78 5.10
CA ALA A 37 10.22 -17.80 4.85
C ALA A 37 11.05 -17.40 6.07
N LEU A 38 10.56 -16.47 6.88
CA LEU A 38 11.21 -16.10 8.14
C LEU A 38 11.23 -17.28 9.10
N CYS A 39 10.11 -17.95 9.29
CA CYS A 39 10.00 -19.11 10.20
C CYS A 39 10.80 -20.33 9.71
N ASP A 40 10.98 -20.50 8.41
CA ASP A 40 11.86 -21.56 7.87
C ASP A 40 13.31 -21.37 8.32
N ASN A 41 13.75 -20.13 8.49
CA ASN A 41 15.10 -19.79 8.95
C ASN A 41 15.17 -19.60 10.47
N TYR A 42 14.13 -19.05 11.07
CA TYR A 42 14.02 -18.75 12.49
C TYR A 42 12.66 -19.20 13.04
N PRO A 43 12.50 -20.49 13.39
CA PRO A 43 11.22 -21.03 13.86
C PRO A 43 10.69 -20.37 15.13
N ASP A 44 11.57 -19.79 15.95
CA ASP A 44 11.23 -19.12 17.20
C ASP A 44 10.91 -17.62 17.03
N ALA A 45 10.85 -17.13 15.77
CA ALA A 45 10.44 -15.74 15.50
C ALA A 45 9.02 -15.51 16.01
N THR A 46 8.79 -14.31 16.54
CA THR A 46 7.48 -13.88 17.04
C THR A 46 7.12 -12.51 16.47
N PHE A 47 5.86 -12.18 16.54
CA PHE A 47 5.38 -10.85 16.16
C PHE A 47 4.30 -10.36 17.13
N GLU A 48 4.14 -9.04 17.18
CA GLU A 48 3.07 -8.37 17.90
C GLU A 48 2.43 -7.32 17.01
N LYS A 49 1.14 -7.43 16.79
CA LYS A 49 0.31 -6.38 16.20
C LYS A 49 -0.23 -5.51 17.33
N HIS A 50 0.25 -4.28 17.40
CA HIS A 50 -0.11 -3.38 18.49
C HIS A 50 -1.56 -2.91 18.38
N ILE A 51 -2.22 -2.80 19.50
CA ILE A 51 -3.59 -2.32 19.63
C ILE A 51 -3.63 -1.03 20.46
N ASN A 52 -4.60 -0.18 20.19
CA ASN A 52 -4.84 1.03 20.97
C ASN A 52 -5.57 0.71 22.30
N GLU A 53 -5.84 1.72 23.11
CA GLU A 53 -6.52 1.58 24.41
C GLU A 53 -7.92 0.97 24.29
N GLN A 54 -8.59 1.13 23.14
CA GLN A 54 -9.90 0.56 22.87
C GLN A 54 -9.84 -0.87 22.31
N GLY A 55 -8.64 -1.41 22.08
CA GLY A 55 -8.42 -2.76 21.55
C GLY A 55 -8.43 -2.86 20.05
N PHE A 56 -8.33 -1.74 19.30
CA PHE A 56 -8.26 -1.73 17.85
C PHE A 56 -6.81 -1.68 17.34
N PRO A 57 -6.49 -2.33 16.21
CA PRO A 57 -5.12 -2.44 15.72
C PRO A 57 -4.67 -1.21 14.91
N TYR A 58 -5.01 -0.03 15.36
CA TYR A 58 -4.58 1.23 14.75
C TYR A 58 -4.48 2.34 15.81
N PHE A 59 -3.74 3.39 15.44
CA PHE A 59 -3.53 4.59 16.25
C PHE A 59 -3.90 5.82 15.41
N LYS A 60 -4.27 6.92 16.04
CA LYS A 60 -4.55 8.18 15.36
C LYS A 60 -3.48 9.21 15.70
N ASP A 61 -3.12 10.02 14.70
CA ASP A 61 -2.35 11.24 14.91
C ASP A 61 -3.26 12.42 15.30
N ASP A 62 -2.66 13.57 15.59
CA ASP A 62 -3.39 14.76 16.00
C ASP A 62 -4.33 15.31 14.91
N ASN A 63 -4.11 14.95 13.66
CA ASN A 63 -4.93 15.35 12.52
C ASN A 63 -6.04 14.34 12.16
N GLY A 64 -6.12 13.24 12.90
CA GLY A 64 -7.13 12.19 12.70
C GLY A 64 -6.76 11.15 11.66
N TYR A 65 -5.55 11.17 11.11
CA TYR A 65 -5.05 10.09 10.26
C TYR A 65 -4.63 8.90 11.10
N CYS A 66 -4.80 7.70 10.54
CA CYS A 66 -4.53 6.47 11.26
C CYS A 66 -3.24 5.80 10.75
N PHE A 67 -2.60 5.07 11.65
CA PHE A 67 -1.45 4.22 11.33
C PHE A 67 -1.52 2.91 12.10
N THR A 68 -0.88 1.90 11.55
CA THR A 68 -0.70 0.59 12.17
C THR A 68 0.72 0.43 12.66
N LYS A 69 0.94 -0.50 13.57
CA LYS A 69 2.23 -0.72 14.20
C LYS A 69 2.42 -2.21 14.48
N VAL A 70 3.52 -2.76 13.98
CA VAL A 70 3.87 -4.17 14.15
C VAL A 70 5.32 -4.31 14.59
N THR A 71 5.55 -5.15 15.58
CA THR A 71 6.89 -5.55 16.03
C THR A 71 7.15 -6.99 15.62
N VAL A 72 8.30 -7.25 15.03
CA VAL A 72 8.80 -8.61 14.74
C VAL A 72 10.06 -8.83 15.55
N THR A 73 10.13 -9.95 16.26
CA THR A 73 11.27 -10.34 17.07
C THR A 73 11.93 -11.59 16.49
N VAL A 74 13.22 -11.49 16.22
CA VAL A 74 14.07 -12.60 15.79
C VAL A 74 15.26 -12.70 16.74
N GLY A 75 15.35 -13.81 17.47
CA GLY A 75 16.34 -13.94 18.54
C GLY A 75 16.10 -12.91 19.64
N THR A 76 17.10 -12.10 19.91
CA THR A 76 17.01 -11.03 20.92
C THR A 76 16.67 -9.67 20.35
N LYS A 77 16.46 -9.56 19.04
CA LYS A 77 16.25 -8.30 18.34
C LYS A 77 14.77 -8.12 18.00
N SER A 78 14.17 -7.06 18.52
CA SER A 78 12.81 -6.64 18.22
C SER A 78 12.86 -5.36 17.37
N LEU A 79 12.21 -5.37 16.22
CA LEU A 79 12.12 -4.23 15.32
C LEU A 79 10.65 -3.91 15.04
N THR A 80 10.32 -2.64 15.10
CA THR A 80 8.95 -2.14 14.95
C THR A 80 8.84 -1.30 13.69
N GLU A 81 7.83 -1.58 12.88
CA GLU A 81 7.43 -0.78 11.73
C GLU A 81 6.10 -0.09 12.02
N MET A 82 5.92 1.08 11.45
CA MET A 82 4.67 1.82 11.43
C MET A 82 4.29 2.15 10.00
N LEU A 83 3.02 2.01 9.65
CA LEU A 83 2.52 2.28 8.31
C LEU A 83 1.21 3.08 8.38
N PRO A 84 1.07 4.18 7.63
CA PRO A 84 -0.19 4.88 7.52
C PRO A 84 -1.28 3.97 6.97
N VAL A 85 -2.52 4.16 7.44
CA VAL A 85 -3.68 3.54 6.79
C VAL A 85 -4.01 4.32 5.54
N LEU A 86 -3.98 3.64 4.41
CA LEU A 86 -4.13 4.20 3.08
C LEU A 86 -5.41 3.68 2.42
N ASN A 87 -5.97 4.47 1.52
CA ASN A 87 -7.01 4.00 0.62
C ASN A 87 -6.43 3.23 -0.58
N TYR A 88 -7.29 2.78 -1.49
CA TYR A 88 -6.89 2.07 -2.71
C TYR A 88 -5.99 2.90 -3.65
N ALA A 89 -6.00 4.23 -3.52
CA ALA A 89 -5.14 5.15 -4.26
C ALA A 89 -3.82 5.46 -3.54
N ASN A 90 -3.49 4.70 -2.48
CA ASN A 90 -2.31 4.90 -1.62
C ASN A 90 -2.24 6.29 -0.96
N LYS A 91 -3.39 6.87 -0.63
CA LYS A 91 -3.46 8.16 0.08
C LYS A 91 -3.89 7.95 1.52
N PRO A 92 -3.29 8.68 2.48
CA PRO A 92 -3.72 8.65 3.88
C PRO A 92 -5.20 9.04 4.00
N ILE A 93 -5.91 8.34 4.87
CA ILE A 93 -7.33 8.59 5.11
C ILE A 93 -7.64 8.72 6.59
N LYS A 94 -8.71 9.47 6.86
CA LYS A 94 -9.33 9.58 8.19
C LYS A 94 -10.45 8.55 8.28
N ASP A 95 -10.71 8.07 9.50
CA ASP A 95 -11.80 7.13 9.78
C ASP A 95 -11.84 5.90 8.83
N PRO A 96 -10.72 5.17 8.71
CA PRO A 96 -10.66 4.02 7.83
C PRO A 96 -11.63 2.93 8.28
N ASN A 97 -12.15 2.18 7.33
CA ASN A 97 -12.90 0.97 7.64
C ASN A 97 -11.98 -0.19 8.02
N SER A 98 -12.53 -1.25 8.55
CA SER A 98 -11.77 -2.41 9.02
C SER A 98 -10.97 -3.13 7.92
N PHE A 99 -11.45 -3.09 6.68
CA PHE A 99 -10.73 -3.65 5.53
C PHE A 99 -9.45 -2.84 5.23
N GLU A 100 -9.55 -1.53 5.21
CA GLU A 100 -8.40 -0.63 4.99
C GLU A 100 -7.37 -0.74 6.12
N VAL A 101 -7.82 -0.83 7.36
CA VAL A 101 -6.95 -1.08 8.53
C VAL A 101 -6.24 -2.43 8.39
N ASN A 102 -6.97 -3.50 8.06
CA ASN A 102 -6.37 -4.81 7.89
C ASN A 102 -5.34 -4.85 6.77
N THR A 103 -5.62 -4.23 5.63
CA THR A 103 -4.68 -4.15 4.52
C THR A 103 -3.37 -3.46 4.94
N SER A 104 -3.47 -2.32 5.61
CA SER A 104 -2.30 -1.60 6.11
C SER A 104 -1.55 -2.40 7.19
N LEU A 105 -2.27 -3.09 8.06
CA LEU A 105 -1.68 -3.93 9.10
C LEU A 105 -0.85 -5.07 8.50
N GLN A 106 -1.34 -5.75 7.47
CA GLN A 106 -0.62 -6.82 6.80
C GLN A 106 0.60 -6.31 6.02
N ARG A 107 0.49 -5.16 5.38
CA ARG A 107 1.64 -4.50 4.74
C ARG A 107 2.68 -4.08 5.78
N CYS A 108 2.25 -3.51 6.90
CA CYS A 108 3.12 -3.16 8.02
C CYS A 108 3.86 -4.39 8.55
N PHE A 109 3.18 -5.52 8.68
CA PHE A 109 3.76 -6.78 9.12
C PHE A 109 4.86 -7.27 8.16
N ALA A 110 4.59 -7.29 6.86
CA ALA A 110 5.59 -7.68 5.85
C ALA A 110 6.82 -6.76 5.89
N LYS A 111 6.64 -5.46 6.06
CA LYS A 111 7.75 -4.49 6.19
C LYS A 111 8.53 -4.67 7.50
N ALA A 112 7.86 -4.98 8.60
CA ALA A 112 8.52 -5.27 9.88
C ALA A 112 9.43 -6.52 9.78
N ILE A 113 9.01 -7.54 9.03
CA ILE A 113 9.85 -8.71 8.72
C ILE A 113 11.07 -8.28 7.91
N ALA A 114 10.86 -7.46 6.88
CA ALA A 114 11.93 -6.97 6.01
C ALA A 114 13.01 -6.19 6.76
N LEU A 115 12.69 -5.51 7.84
CA LEU A 115 13.65 -4.80 8.69
C LEU A 115 14.77 -5.71 9.24
N HIS A 116 14.52 -7.00 9.36
CA HIS A 116 15.51 -7.99 9.77
C HIS A 116 16.46 -8.42 8.65
N GLY A 117 16.24 -7.97 7.42
CA GLY A 117 17.12 -8.18 6.25
C GLY A 117 16.46 -8.90 5.07
N MET A 118 15.45 -9.73 5.29
CA MET A 118 14.83 -10.53 4.23
C MET A 118 13.97 -9.66 3.30
N GLY A 119 14.42 -9.53 2.05
CA GLY A 119 13.68 -8.79 1.04
C GLY A 119 13.57 -7.28 1.28
N VAL A 120 14.39 -6.71 2.15
CA VAL A 120 14.34 -5.28 2.49
C VAL A 120 14.48 -4.37 1.27
N THR A 121 15.26 -4.75 0.28
CA THR A 121 15.46 -3.98 -0.95
C THR A 121 14.25 -3.94 -1.88
N VAL A 122 13.28 -4.83 -1.70
CA VAL A 122 12.00 -4.82 -2.45
C VAL A 122 11.25 -3.51 -2.21
N TYR A 123 11.38 -2.95 -1.03
CA TYR A 123 10.68 -1.72 -0.59
C TYR A 123 11.47 -0.44 -0.84
N SER A 124 12.65 -0.51 -1.45
CA SER A 124 13.58 0.64 -1.55
C SER A 124 13.06 1.84 -2.34
N GLY A 125 12.03 1.70 -3.13
CA GLY A 125 11.44 2.79 -3.91
C GLY A 125 10.06 3.23 -3.42
N GLU A 126 9.52 2.59 -2.40
CA GLU A 126 8.13 2.80 -1.98
C GLU A 126 7.89 4.22 -1.45
N ASP A 127 8.77 4.70 -0.60
CA ASP A 127 8.61 6.02 0.03
C ASP A 127 8.78 7.18 -0.97
N LEU A 128 9.46 6.95 -2.07
CA LEU A 128 9.64 7.94 -3.14
C LEU A 128 8.46 7.98 -4.11
N ALA A 129 7.71 6.90 -4.22
CA ALA A 129 6.53 6.81 -5.08
C ALA A 129 5.33 7.60 -4.51
N ASP A 130 5.31 7.81 -3.20
CA ASP A 130 4.23 8.48 -2.48
C ASP A 130 4.47 9.98 -2.26
N ILE A 131 5.59 10.53 -2.72
CA ILE A 131 5.77 11.98 -2.74
C ILE A 131 4.85 12.53 -3.83
N PRO A 132 3.81 13.32 -3.49
CA PRO A 132 3.06 14.02 -4.49
C PRO A 132 4.04 14.94 -5.22
N HIS A 133 4.41 14.60 -6.44
CA HIS A 133 4.94 15.61 -7.31
C HIS A 133 3.84 16.66 -7.40
N GLU A 134 4.09 17.85 -6.90
CA GLU A 134 3.33 19.01 -7.32
C GLU A 134 3.47 19.03 -8.85
N THR A 135 2.54 18.37 -9.52
CA THR A 135 2.36 18.58 -10.93
C THR A 135 1.92 20.02 -11.02
N THR A 136 2.87 20.88 -11.38
CA THR A 136 2.54 22.17 -11.99
C THR A 136 1.43 21.85 -12.98
N PRO A 137 0.23 22.44 -12.86
CA PRO A 137 -0.83 22.15 -13.80
C PRO A 137 -0.30 22.44 -15.20
N GLU A 138 -0.12 21.39 -16.01
CA GLU A 138 0.11 21.60 -17.42
C GLU A 138 -1.04 22.47 -17.93
N PRO A 139 -0.73 23.55 -18.64
CA PRO A 139 -1.77 24.39 -19.22
C PRO A 139 -2.59 23.47 -20.13
N THR A 140 -3.82 23.26 -19.76
CA THR A 140 -4.81 22.53 -20.54
C THR A 140 -4.85 23.19 -21.90
N LYS A 141 -4.26 22.56 -22.91
CA LYS A 141 -4.52 22.93 -24.30
C LYS A 141 -6.00 22.66 -24.55
N GLN A 142 -6.78 23.72 -24.42
CA GLN A 142 -8.15 23.71 -24.89
C GLN A 142 -8.09 23.38 -26.38
N LYS A 143 -8.56 22.22 -26.75
CA LYS A 143 -8.91 21.93 -28.14
C LYS A 143 -10.02 22.91 -28.52
N PRO A 144 -9.90 23.64 -29.63
CA PRO A 144 -10.99 24.48 -30.08
C PRO A 144 -12.18 23.59 -30.37
N GLY A 145 -13.27 23.85 -29.65
CA GLY A 145 -14.52 23.17 -29.86
C GLY A 145 -15.06 23.50 -31.24
N THR A 146 -15.09 22.51 -32.09
CA THR A 146 -15.94 22.58 -33.28
C THR A 146 -17.39 22.41 -32.82
N SER A 147 -18.09 23.52 -32.71
CA SER A 147 -19.53 23.51 -32.56
C SER A 147 -20.13 22.94 -33.85
N LYS A 148 -20.50 21.66 -33.83
CA LYS A 148 -21.46 21.15 -34.78
C LYS A 148 -22.83 21.44 -34.25
N ALA A 149 -23.52 22.41 -34.92
CA ALA A 149 -24.92 22.66 -34.72
C ALA A 149 -25.72 21.37 -34.92
N ALA A 150 -26.55 21.05 -33.95
CA ALA A 150 -27.50 19.95 -34.07
C ALA A 150 -28.48 20.24 -35.24
N PRO A 151 -28.80 19.28 -36.09
CA PRO A 151 -29.81 19.49 -37.11
C PRO A 151 -31.19 19.57 -36.44
N LYS A 152 -31.96 20.59 -36.86
CA LYS A 152 -33.36 20.76 -36.49
C LYS A 152 -34.17 19.53 -36.96
N PRO A 153 -35.09 19.02 -36.14
CA PRO A 153 -36.02 18.00 -36.60
C PRO A 153 -36.99 18.57 -37.65
N PRO A 154 -37.37 17.77 -38.64
CA PRO A 154 -38.31 18.24 -39.69
C PRO A 154 -39.67 18.49 -39.06
N GLN A 155 -40.22 19.65 -39.37
CA GLN A 155 -41.63 19.95 -39.09
C GLN A 155 -42.49 19.11 -39.99
N ASN A 156 -43.27 18.20 -39.44
CA ASN A 156 -44.33 17.54 -40.17
C ASN A 156 -45.50 18.51 -40.31
N GLU A 157 -45.62 19.06 -41.48
CA GLU A 157 -46.82 19.68 -41.96
C GLU A 157 -47.86 18.60 -42.15
N LYS A 158 -48.87 18.55 -41.28
CA LYS A 158 -50.09 17.84 -41.57
C LYS A 158 -51.05 18.83 -42.17
N ASP A 159 -51.04 18.84 -43.48
CA ASP A 159 -52.10 19.43 -44.25
C ASP A 159 -53.38 18.63 -44.10
N LYS A 160 -54.41 19.37 -43.76
CA LYS A 160 -55.73 19.43 -44.30
C LYS A 160 -56.29 18.14 -44.89
N LEU A 161 -57.25 17.64 -44.22
CA LEU A 161 -58.42 17.02 -44.86
C LEU A 161 -59.64 17.84 -44.52
N SER A 162 -60.00 18.71 -45.43
CA SER A 162 -61.31 19.25 -45.54
C SER A 162 -62.15 18.32 -46.41
N ALA A 163 -63.26 17.95 -45.92
CA ALA A 163 -64.56 17.83 -46.58
C ALA A 163 -65.48 16.97 -45.77
#